data_9eb7d5d01f2aaf1693ee01a836262789
#
_entry.id   9eb7d5d01f2aaf1693ee01a836262789
#
_cell.length_a   1.000
_cell.length_b   1.000
_cell.length_c   1.000
_cell.angle_alpha   90.00
_cell.angle_beta   90.00
_cell.angle_gamma   90.00
#
_symmetry.space_group_name_H-M   'P 1'
#
loop_
_entity.id
_entity.type
_entity.pdbx_description
1 polymer ?
#
loop_
_entity_poly.entity_id
_entity_poly.type
_entity_poly.pdbx_seq_one_letter_code
_entity_poly.pdbx_strand_id
1 'polypeptide(L)'
;VLAVEGTPAHRVRGAHGLPLNDYLGTGIAFKPHRASPAGTWQYHLLLVESVPAGAEGTPVERNLVRNMLQGTWDKRHQLSKAEQTRTRFAWMENRPMRIPEGAKAQHLHMVGWVQNAQGEVLAAAQSVCR
;
A
#
# COMPACT_ATOMS: atom_id res chain seq x y z
N VAL A 1 1.90 -0.36 12.13
CA VAL A 1 1.57 0.14 10.83
C VAL A 1 2.45 -0.39 9.73
N LEU A 2 2.82 -1.61 9.76
CA LEU A 2 3.78 -2.08 8.81
C LEU A 2 3.47 -3.43 8.33
N ALA A 3 3.63 -3.61 7.10
CA ALA A 3 3.35 -4.84 6.48
C ALA A 3 4.55 -5.58 6.01
N VAL A 4 4.31 -6.67 5.47
CA VAL A 4 5.25 -7.62 5.07
C VAL A 4 5.30 -7.96 3.65
N GLU A 5 6.43 -8.19 3.15
CA GLU A 5 6.86 -8.38 1.84
C GLU A 5 6.48 -9.63 1.15
N GLY A 6 6.43 -9.59 -0.16
CA GLY A 6 6.22 -10.73 -1.00
C GLY A 6 7.41 -11.68 -1.07
N THR A 7 7.88 -11.95 -2.25
CA THR A 7 8.98 -12.92 -2.43
C THR A 7 10.32 -12.33 -2.01
N PRO A 8 11.33 -13.16 -1.74
CA PRO A 8 12.68 -12.66 -1.46
C PRO A 8 13.27 -11.81 -2.60
N ALA A 9 12.81 -12.04 -3.82
CA ALA A 9 13.32 -11.32 -5.00
C ALA A 9 12.80 -9.88 -5.08
N HIS A 10 11.57 -9.66 -4.64
CA HIS A 10 10.93 -8.35 -4.70
C HIS A 10 10.28 -8.05 -3.37
N ARG A 11 10.57 -6.88 -2.81
CA ARG A 11 10.07 -6.50 -1.51
C ARG A 11 9.15 -5.29 -1.61
N VAL A 12 8.01 -5.35 -0.95
CA VAL A 12 7.09 -4.24 -0.86
C VAL A 12 6.64 -4.04 0.58
N ARG A 13 6.42 -2.79 0.95
CA ARG A 13 5.90 -2.42 2.27
C ARG A 13 4.76 -1.46 2.09
N GLY A 14 3.63 -1.75 2.73
CA GLY A 14 2.53 -0.82 2.84
C GLY A 14 2.49 -0.21 4.24
N ALA A 15 2.06 1.03 4.34
CA ALA A 15 1.95 1.72 5.61
C ALA A 15 0.79 2.69 5.61
N HIS A 16 0.21 2.92 6.80
CA HIS A 16 -0.74 3.99 7.00
C HIS A 16 -0.53 4.62 8.38
N GLY A 17 -0.88 5.90 8.49
CA GLY A 17 -0.78 6.64 9.74
C GLY A 17 -2.10 6.73 10.47
N LEU A 18 -2.14 7.58 11.47
CA LEU A 18 -3.39 7.90 12.19
C LEU A 18 -4.25 8.83 11.33
N PRO A 19 -5.58 8.67 11.40
CA PRO A 19 -6.47 9.58 10.68
C PRO A 19 -6.32 11.02 11.16
N LEU A 20 -6.37 11.95 10.23
CA LEU A 20 -6.41 13.36 10.51
C LEU A 20 -7.55 13.98 9.72
N ASN A 21 -8.60 14.40 10.41
CA ASN A 21 -9.86 14.76 9.76
C ASN A 21 -10.39 13.62 8.91
N ASP A 22 -10.67 13.87 7.63
CA ASP A 22 -11.18 12.89 6.70
C ASP A 22 -10.10 12.19 5.88
N TYR A 23 -8.83 12.33 6.30
CA TYR A 23 -7.69 11.82 5.54
C TYR A 23 -6.83 10.86 6.35
N LEU A 24 -6.23 9.94 5.65
CA LEU A 24 -5.28 8.98 6.20
C LEU A 24 -4.01 9.05 5.36
N GLY A 25 -2.89 9.26 6.01
CA GLY A 25 -1.59 9.16 5.32
C GLY A 25 -1.33 7.71 4.94
N THR A 26 -0.97 7.47 3.68
CA THR A 26 -0.69 6.13 3.17
C THR A 26 0.63 6.11 2.45
N GLY A 27 1.21 4.93 2.35
CA GLY A 27 2.47 4.78 1.65
C GLY A 27 2.71 3.37 1.16
N ILE A 28 3.50 3.29 0.10
CA ILE A 28 4.00 2.03 -0.42
C ILE A 28 5.47 2.21 -0.78
N ALA A 29 6.29 1.26 -0.37
CA ALA A 29 7.72 1.23 -0.69
C ALA A 29 8.03 -0.08 -1.41
N PHE A 30 8.95 -0.02 -2.35
CA PHE A 30 9.29 -1.15 -3.20
C PHE A 30 10.80 -1.26 -3.41
N LYS A 31 11.27 -2.50 -3.38
CA LYS A 31 12.64 -2.84 -3.77
C LYS A 31 12.60 -3.99 -4.75
N PRO A 32 12.98 -3.77 -6.01
CA PRO A 32 13.05 -4.84 -7.00
C PRO A 32 14.26 -5.74 -6.74
N HIS A 33 14.20 -6.94 -7.27
CA HIS A 33 15.32 -7.87 -7.24
C HIS A 33 16.53 -7.31 -8.02
N ARG A 34 16.26 -6.67 -9.15
CA ARG A 34 17.27 -6.01 -9.97
C ARG A 34 16.84 -4.59 -10.25
N ALA A 35 17.83 -3.70 -10.37
CA ALA A 35 17.55 -2.35 -10.81
C ALA A 35 16.89 -2.36 -12.18
N SER A 36 15.86 -1.56 -12.34
CA SER A 36 15.14 -1.42 -13.60
C SER A 36 14.88 0.04 -13.88
N PRO A 37 14.75 0.43 -15.15
CA PRO A 37 14.44 1.81 -15.51
C PRO A 37 13.09 2.23 -14.92
N ALA A 38 12.96 3.51 -14.66
CA ALA A 38 11.68 4.10 -14.29
C ALA A 38 10.64 3.79 -15.36
N GLY A 39 9.40 3.60 -14.94
CA GLY A 39 8.30 3.26 -15.85
C GLY A 39 8.11 1.78 -16.12
N THR A 40 8.97 0.93 -15.57
CA THR A 40 8.89 -0.53 -15.78
C THR A 40 7.76 -1.16 -14.97
N TRP A 41 7.53 -0.68 -13.77
CA TRP A 41 6.60 -1.31 -12.83
C TRP A 41 5.53 -0.36 -12.34
N GLN A 42 4.40 -0.94 -11.95
CA GLN A 42 3.24 -0.20 -11.45
C GLN A 42 2.95 -0.56 -10.01
N TYR A 43 2.52 0.42 -9.23
CA TYR A 43 2.08 0.20 -7.86
C TYR A 43 0.57 0.38 -7.76
N HIS A 44 -0.02 -0.38 -6.83
CA HIS A 44 -1.44 -0.31 -6.52
C HIS A 44 -1.60 -0.29 -5.00
N LEU A 45 -2.45 0.61 -4.52
CA LEU A 45 -2.81 0.71 -3.10
C LEU A 45 -4.33 0.70 -2.98
N LEU A 46 -4.82 -0.12 -2.07
CA LEU A 46 -6.22 -0.13 -1.68
C LEU A 46 -6.35 0.25 -0.22
N LEU A 47 -7.29 1.14 0.08
CA LEU A 47 -7.74 1.39 1.44
C LEU A 47 -8.92 0.47 1.68
N VAL A 48 -8.80 -0.43 2.64
CA VAL A 48 -9.76 -1.49 2.89
C VAL A 48 -10.32 -1.36 4.31
N GLU A 49 -11.62 -1.46 4.43
CA GLU A 49 -12.30 -1.55 5.72
C GLU A 49 -12.72 -2.98 5.99
N SER A 50 -12.29 -3.52 7.14
CA SER A 50 -12.75 -4.83 7.60
C SER A 50 -14.08 -4.65 8.33
N VAL A 51 -15.12 -5.32 7.83
CA VAL A 51 -16.45 -5.28 8.42
C VAL A 51 -16.73 -6.63 9.07
N PRO A 52 -16.85 -6.68 10.40
CA PRO A 52 -17.07 -7.95 11.10
C PRO A 52 -18.40 -8.61 10.73
N ALA A 53 -18.46 -9.92 10.91
CA ALA A 53 -19.71 -10.66 10.77
C ALA A 53 -20.77 -10.11 11.75
N GLY A 54 -21.99 -9.97 11.27
CA GLY A 54 -23.10 -9.40 12.03
C GLY A 54 -23.21 -7.90 11.98
N ALA A 55 -22.20 -7.19 11.51
CA ALA A 55 -22.26 -5.76 11.32
C ALA A 55 -23.07 -5.43 10.07
N GLU A 56 -23.83 -4.33 10.10
CA GLU A 56 -24.64 -3.87 8.98
C GLU A 56 -25.61 -4.95 8.46
N GLY A 57 -26.01 -5.88 9.32
CA GLY A 57 -26.98 -6.90 8.93
C GLY A 57 -26.43 -8.03 8.09
N THR A 58 -25.11 -8.10 7.88
CA THR A 58 -24.52 -9.20 7.10
C THR A 58 -24.02 -10.33 8.01
N PRO A 59 -24.27 -11.59 7.62
CA PRO A 59 -23.87 -12.72 8.44
C PRO A 59 -22.38 -13.10 8.33
N VAL A 60 -21.65 -12.51 7.38
CA VAL A 60 -20.26 -12.87 7.13
C VAL A 60 -19.36 -11.64 7.23
N GLU A 61 -18.11 -11.88 7.57
CA GLU A 61 -17.08 -10.87 7.54
C GLU A 61 -16.84 -10.41 6.09
N ARG A 62 -16.62 -9.12 5.90
CA ARG A 62 -16.36 -8.54 4.60
C ARG A 62 -15.17 -7.59 4.64
N ASN A 63 -14.53 -7.45 3.51
CA ASN A 63 -13.49 -6.43 3.29
C ASN A 63 -13.97 -5.52 2.17
N LEU A 64 -14.21 -4.26 2.51
CA LEU A 64 -14.72 -3.27 1.57
C LEU A 64 -13.61 -2.33 1.13
N VAL A 65 -13.41 -2.22 -0.19
CA VAL A 65 -12.47 -1.24 -0.73
C VAL A 65 -13.11 0.14 -0.63
N ARG A 66 -12.46 1.04 0.10
CA ARG A 66 -12.95 2.39 0.35
C ARG A 66 -12.29 3.45 -0.50
N ASN A 67 -11.07 3.20 -0.94
CA ASN A 67 -10.35 4.11 -1.82
C ASN A 67 -9.22 3.34 -2.51
N MET A 68 -8.68 3.89 -3.60
CA MET A 68 -7.59 3.25 -4.31
C MET A 68 -6.68 4.28 -4.94
N LEU A 69 -5.44 3.89 -5.12
CA LEU A 69 -4.41 4.68 -5.78
C LEU A 69 -3.59 3.73 -6.64
N GLN A 70 -3.28 4.15 -7.84
CA GLN A 70 -2.38 3.38 -8.71
C GLN A 70 -1.52 4.32 -9.53
N GLY A 71 -0.38 3.85 -9.94
CA GLY A 71 0.52 4.63 -10.77
C GLY A 71 1.72 3.81 -11.21
N THR A 72 2.56 4.46 -11.99
CA THR A 72 3.81 3.87 -12.46
C THR A 72 4.96 4.45 -11.65
N TRP A 73 5.87 3.57 -11.21
CA TRP A 73 7.07 4.03 -10.54
C TRP A 73 7.93 4.85 -11.51
N ASP A 74 8.25 6.07 -11.14
CA ASP A 74 9.07 6.96 -11.96
C ASP A 74 10.18 7.62 -11.12
N LYS A 75 10.96 8.49 -11.74
CA LYS A 75 12.13 9.10 -11.09
C LYS A 75 11.80 9.86 -9.80
N ARG A 76 10.62 10.46 -9.71
CA ARG A 76 10.22 11.23 -8.52
C ARG A 76 10.00 10.33 -7.30
N HIS A 77 9.74 9.04 -7.51
CA HIS A 77 9.55 8.08 -6.43
C HIS A 77 10.87 7.48 -5.96
N GLN A 78 11.94 7.67 -6.71
CA GLN A 78 13.23 7.06 -6.40
C GLN A 78 13.87 7.69 -5.18
N LEU A 79 14.27 6.86 -4.23
CA LEU A 79 14.96 7.30 -3.02
C LEU A 79 16.43 7.57 -3.32
N SER A 80 17.03 8.49 -2.55
CA SER A 80 18.46 8.73 -2.59
C SER A 80 19.22 7.48 -2.12
N LYS A 81 20.49 7.40 -2.44
CA LYS A 81 21.32 6.27 -1.99
C LYS A 81 21.35 6.14 -0.47
N ALA A 82 21.41 7.27 0.25
CA ALA A 82 21.38 7.27 1.71
C ALA A 82 20.06 6.73 2.23
N GLU A 83 18.94 7.14 1.64
CA GLU A 83 17.62 6.64 2.02
C GLU A 83 17.45 5.17 1.69
N GLN A 84 17.96 4.73 0.54
CA GLN A 84 17.93 3.31 0.17
C GLN A 84 18.68 2.45 1.17
N THR A 85 19.85 2.91 1.62
CA THR A 85 20.61 2.19 2.63
C THR A 85 19.89 2.13 3.96
N ARG A 86 19.28 3.25 4.38
CA ARG A 86 18.57 3.34 5.65
C ARG A 86 17.27 2.54 5.65
N THR A 87 16.49 2.63 4.58
CA THR A 87 15.16 2.02 4.50
C THR A 87 15.17 0.62 3.92
N ARG A 88 16.16 0.29 3.12
CA ARG A 88 16.25 -0.95 2.33
C ARG A 88 15.20 -1.04 1.23
N PHE A 89 14.68 0.10 0.79
CA PHE A 89 13.79 0.21 -0.35
C PHE A 89 14.38 1.18 -1.37
N ALA A 90 13.97 1.04 -2.63
CA ALA A 90 14.49 1.87 -3.72
C ALA A 90 13.48 2.94 -4.16
N TRP A 91 12.20 2.65 -4.02
CA TRP A 91 11.11 3.51 -4.48
C TRP A 91 10.09 3.69 -3.38
N MET A 92 9.47 4.87 -3.31
CA MET A 92 8.44 5.15 -2.32
C MET A 92 7.43 6.15 -2.86
N GLU A 93 6.15 5.89 -2.58
CA GLU A 93 5.07 6.84 -2.79
C GLU A 93 4.33 7.02 -1.48
N ASN A 94 4.11 8.28 -1.10
CA ASN A 94 3.31 8.63 0.08
C ASN A 94 2.21 9.58 -0.37
N ARG A 95 0.98 9.27 0.02
CA ARG A 95 -0.16 10.11 -0.31
C ARG A 95 -1.22 10.09 0.78
N PRO A 96 -1.87 11.22 1.04
CA PRO A 96 -3.10 11.19 1.82
C PRO A 96 -4.21 10.57 0.99
N MET A 97 -4.99 9.69 1.61
CA MET A 97 -6.21 9.17 1.03
C MET A 97 -7.39 9.64 1.84
N ARG A 98 -8.45 10.05 1.14
CA ARG A 98 -9.67 10.44 1.82
C ARG A 98 -10.37 9.19 2.36
N ILE A 99 -10.87 9.33 3.61
CA ILE A 99 -11.71 8.32 4.23
C ILE A 99 -13.16 8.65 3.87
N PRO A 100 -13.87 7.78 3.12
CA PRO A 100 -15.25 8.06 2.77
C PRO A 100 -16.14 8.16 3.99
N GLU A 101 -17.20 8.93 3.87
CA GLU A 101 -18.23 9.04 4.90
C GLU A 101 -18.81 7.67 5.22
N GLY A 102 -18.95 7.37 6.52
CA GLY A 102 -19.47 6.09 6.98
C GLY A 102 -18.42 5.02 7.21
N ALA A 103 -17.19 5.20 6.73
CA ALA A 103 -16.11 4.26 7.00
C ALA A 103 -15.58 4.45 8.41
N LYS A 104 -15.30 3.33 9.09
CA LYS A 104 -14.76 3.35 10.46
C LYS A 104 -13.25 3.28 10.42
N ALA A 105 -12.60 4.38 10.81
CA ALA A 105 -11.16 4.52 10.72
C ALA A 105 -10.39 3.41 11.43
N GLN A 106 -10.88 2.94 12.56
CA GLN A 106 -10.22 1.88 13.33
C GLN A 106 -10.24 0.51 12.64
N HIS A 107 -11.05 0.35 11.60
CA HIS A 107 -11.11 -0.89 10.82
C HIS A 107 -10.41 -0.79 9.47
N LEU A 108 -9.70 0.30 9.22
CA LEU A 108 -9.02 0.52 7.96
C LEU A 108 -7.62 -0.07 7.96
N HIS A 109 -7.23 -0.61 6.83
CA HIS A 109 -5.84 -1.01 6.57
C HIS A 109 -5.54 -0.84 5.09
N MET A 110 -4.26 -0.88 4.75
CA MET A 110 -3.81 -0.76 3.36
C MET A 110 -3.43 -2.12 2.83
N VAL A 111 -3.80 -2.35 1.57
CA VAL A 111 -3.27 -3.48 0.79
C VAL A 111 -2.56 -2.88 -0.41
N GLY A 112 -1.32 -3.28 -0.62
CA GLY A 112 -0.52 -2.77 -1.73
C GLY A 112 0.16 -3.86 -2.49
N TRP A 113 0.36 -3.65 -3.77
CA TRP A 113 1.13 -4.59 -4.59
C TRP A 113 1.80 -3.86 -5.76
N VAL A 114 2.79 -4.53 -6.32
CA VAL A 114 3.53 -4.05 -7.49
C VAL A 114 3.39 -5.06 -8.60
N GLN A 115 3.10 -4.58 -9.80
CA GLN A 115 2.98 -5.39 -11.01
C GLN A 115 4.03 -4.99 -12.03
N ASN A 116 4.42 -5.96 -12.87
CA ASN A 116 5.25 -5.68 -14.02
C ASN A 116 4.40 -5.24 -15.22
N ALA A 117 5.03 -4.99 -16.36
CA ALA A 117 4.34 -4.55 -17.57
C ALA A 117 3.35 -5.58 -18.12
N GLN A 118 3.50 -6.85 -17.77
CA GLN A 118 2.62 -7.93 -18.17
C GLN A 118 1.45 -8.13 -17.21
N GLY A 119 1.36 -7.34 -16.15
CA GLY A 119 0.30 -7.45 -15.17
C GLY A 119 0.55 -8.50 -14.08
N GLU A 120 1.73 -9.09 -14.05
CA GLU A 120 2.06 -10.08 -13.02
C GLU A 120 2.37 -9.37 -11.69
N VAL A 121 1.79 -9.87 -10.60
CA VAL A 121 2.07 -9.35 -9.27
C VAL A 121 3.42 -9.88 -8.80
N LEU A 122 4.34 -8.95 -8.55
CA LEU A 122 5.70 -9.30 -8.13
C LEU A 122 5.82 -9.40 -6.62
N ALA A 123 5.10 -8.58 -5.91
CA ALA A 123 5.09 -8.55 -4.44
C ALA A 123 3.83 -7.86 -3.96
N ALA A 124 3.37 -8.26 -2.79
CA ALA A 124 2.18 -7.69 -2.16
C ALA A 124 2.39 -7.59 -0.65
N ALA A 125 1.72 -6.62 -0.03
CA ALA A 125 1.82 -6.40 1.40
C ALA A 125 0.54 -5.74 1.91
N GLN A 126 0.37 -5.79 3.23
CA GLN A 126 -0.70 -5.04 3.88
C GLN A 126 -0.15 -4.33 5.11
N SER A 127 -0.72 -3.19 5.43
CA SER A 127 -0.43 -2.52 6.67
C SER A 127 -1.27 -3.13 7.79
N VAL A 128 -0.74 -3.07 8.99
CA VAL A 128 -1.47 -3.52 10.18
C VAL A 128 -1.47 -2.39 11.20
N CYS A 129 -2.57 -2.26 11.91
CA CYS A 129 -2.69 -1.31 13.00
C CYS A 129 -2.11 -1.95 14.27
N ARG A 130 -1.22 -1.22 14.90
CA ARG A 130 -0.61 -1.66 16.15
C ARG A 130 -0.91 -0.69 17.26
#